data_ad5c2aa173222a2c456448cf62952ea9
#
_entry.id   ad5c2aa173222a2c456448cf62952ea9
#
_cell.length_a   1.000
_cell.length_b   1.000
_cell.length_c   1.000
_cell.angle_alpha   90.00
_cell.angle_beta   90.00
_cell.angle_gamma   90.00
#
_symmetry.space_group_name_H-M   'P 1'
#
loop_
_entity.id
_entity.type
_entity.pdbx_description
1 polymer ?
#
loop_
_entity_poly.entity_id
_entity_poly.type
_entity_poly.pdbx_seq_one_letter_code
_entity_poly.pdbx_strand_id
1 'polypeptide(L)'
;MAGRTGEYDAESGTWSNVIYMPCTAENGFVPELPKETPDLIYLCVPNNPTGTALTRDQLKVWVDYANREGAVILYDAAYEAYISDEDVPHTIYEIEGARTCAIEFRSFSKKAGFTGVRLGFTVVPKDLKCKDVPLHALWARRHGTKFNGAPYI
;
A
#
# COMPACT_ATOMS: atom_id res chain seq x y z
N MET A 1 1.56 5.34 12.86
CA MET A 1 2.63 6.30 12.51
C MET A 1 2.23 7.73 12.81
N ALA A 2 1.04 8.17 12.43
CA ALA A 2 0.56 9.54 12.70
C ALA A 2 0.75 9.97 14.16
N GLY A 3 0.35 9.15 15.12
CA GLY A 3 0.46 9.46 16.56
C GLY A 3 1.88 9.55 17.14
N ARG A 4 2.94 9.36 16.32
CA ARG A 4 4.33 9.53 16.79
C ARG A 4 4.94 10.86 16.43
N THR A 5 4.52 11.45 15.31
CA THR A 5 5.16 12.64 14.73
C THR A 5 4.17 13.72 14.37
N GLY A 6 2.87 13.42 14.38
CA GLY A 6 1.80 14.35 14.11
C GLY A 6 1.08 14.79 15.38
N GLU A 7 0.44 15.94 15.29
CA GLU A 7 -0.49 16.46 16.28
C GLU A 7 -1.91 16.19 15.79
N TYR A 8 -2.76 15.70 16.70
CA TYR A 8 -4.17 15.47 16.40
C TYR A 8 -4.97 16.73 16.64
N ASP A 9 -5.66 17.19 15.62
CA ASP A 9 -6.63 18.26 15.73
C ASP A 9 -8.03 17.66 15.97
N ALA A 10 -8.58 17.92 17.14
CA ALA A 10 -9.88 17.39 17.55
C ALA A 10 -11.06 18.08 16.84
N GLU A 11 -10.88 19.31 16.33
CA GLU A 11 -11.93 20.05 15.64
C GLU A 11 -12.13 19.51 14.21
N SER A 12 -11.04 19.29 13.47
CA SER A 12 -11.10 18.72 12.12
C SER A 12 -11.09 17.18 12.10
N GLY A 13 -10.73 16.53 13.20
CA GLY A 13 -10.56 15.08 13.28
C GLY A 13 -9.35 14.56 12.51
N THR A 14 -8.35 15.40 12.25
CA THR A 14 -7.22 15.07 11.37
C THR A 14 -5.88 15.11 12.11
N TRP A 15 -4.86 14.49 11.50
CA TRP A 15 -3.47 14.52 11.98
C TRP A 15 -2.63 15.43 11.08
N SER A 16 -1.79 16.28 11.66
CA SER A 16 -0.97 17.27 10.94
C SER A 16 0.05 16.67 9.96
N ASN A 17 0.43 15.41 10.15
CA ASN A 17 1.40 14.68 9.30
C ASN A 17 0.72 13.68 8.37
N VAL A 18 -0.59 13.80 8.14
CA VAL A 18 -1.36 12.92 7.24
C VAL A 18 -2.01 13.77 6.16
N ILE A 19 -1.71 13.46 4.91
CA ILE A 19 -2.40 13.99 3.75
C ILE A 19 -3.59 13.07 3.47
N TYR A 20 -4.79 13.60 3.61
CA TYR A 20 -6.02 12.85 3.38
C TYR A 20 -6.43 12.95 1.92
N MET A 21 -6.66 11.80 1.28
CA MET A 21 -7.10 11.71 -0.11
C MET A 21 -8.58 11.33 -0.13
N PRO A 22 -9.48 12.26 -0.43
CA PRO A 22 -10.91 11.96 -0.47
C PRO A 22 -11.23 10.90 -1.51
N CYS A 23 -12.00 9.88 -1.11
CA CYS A 23 -12.57 8.86 -1.99
C CYS A 23 -14.09 8.94 -1.82
N THR A 24 -14.74 9.70 -2.68
CA THR A 24 -16.16 9.99 -2.61
C THR A 24 -16.90 9.51 -3.86
N ALA A 25 -18.23 9.48 -3.82
CA ALA A 25 -19.03 9.11 -4.99
C ALA A 25 -18.82 10.06 -6.17
N GLU A 26 -18.56 11.35 -5.88
CA GLU A 26 -18.35 12.38 -6.89
C GLU A 26 -17.07 12.17 -7.71
N ASN A 27 -16.02 11.61 -7.11
CA ASN A 27 -14.78 11.28 -7.81
C ASN A 27 -14.67 9.79 -8.18
N GLY A 28 -15.79 9.05 -8.10
CA GLY A 28 -15.83 7.62 -8.40
C GLY A 28 -14.97 6.78 -7.44
N PHE A 29 -14.70 7.28 -6.25
CA PHE A 29 -13.81 6.70 -5.24
C PHE A 29 -12.35 6.53 -5.71
N VAL A 30 -11.95 7.26 -6.74
CA VAL A 30 -10.57 7.31 -7.23
C VAL A 30 -9.88 8.53 -6.64
N PRO A 31 -8.88 8.37 -5.77
CA PRO A 31 -8.20 9.49 -5.15
C PRO A 31 -7.35 10.24 -6.17
N GLU A 32 -7.35 11.58 -6.05
CA GLU A 32 -6.46 12.44 -6.80
C GLU A 32 -5.06 12.49 -6.18
N LEU A 33 -4.06 12.81 -7.01
CA LEU A 33 -2.70 13.01 -6.52
C LEU A 33 -2.65 14.20 -5.56
N PRO A 34 -1.97 14.07 -4.41
CA PRO A 34 -1.84 15.18 -3.46
C PRO A 34 -0.98 16.30 -4.02
N LYS A 35 -1.20 17.53 -3.50
CA LYS A 35 -0.39 18.69 -3.86
C LYS A 35 0.95 18.71 -3.12
N GLU A 36 0.95 18.20 -1.89
CA GLU A 36 2.15 18.04 -1.07
C GLU A 36 2.85 16.70 -1.42
N THR A 37 4.17 16.68 -1.34
CA THR A 37 4.96 15.47 -1.55
C THR A 37 4.98 14.59 -0.29
N PRO A 38 4.35 13.40 -0.31
CA PRO A 38 4.41 12.46 0.82
C PRO A 38 5.69 11.63 0.78
N ASP A 39 6.16 11.16 1.95
CA ASP A 39 7.18 10.11 2.03
C ASP A 39 6.57 8.72 1.77
N LEU A 40 5.34 8.50 2.25
CA LEU A 40 4.62 7.24 2.16
C LEU A 40 3.20 7.46 1.60
N ILE A 41 2.79 6.59 0.69
CA ILE A 41 1.45 6.54 0.11
C ILE A 41 0.83 5.20 0.50
N TYR A 42 -0.35 5.21 1.14
CA TYR A 42 -1.06 3.98 1.45
C TYR A 42 -2.25 3.81 0.50
N LEU A 43 -2.25 2.72 -0.25
CA LEU A 43 -3.33 2.35 -1.17
C LEU A 43 -3.87 0.97 -0.78
N CYS A 44 -5.17 0.86 -0.52
CA CYS A 44 -5.86 -0.42 -0.34
C CYS A 44 -6.69 -0.72 -1.60
N VAL A 45 -6.28 -1.75 -2.36
CA VAL A 45 -6.88 -2.06 -3.66
C VAL A 45 -7.03 -3.57 -3.84
N PRO A 46 -8.26 -4.09 -3.98
CA PRO A 46 -9.55 -3.44 -3.80
C PRO A 46 -9.73 -2.82 -2.42
N ASN A 47 -10.45 -1.70 -2.35
CA ASN A 47 -10.55 -0.89 -1.14
C ASN A 47 -11.56 -1.44 -0.14
N ASN A 48 -11.22 -1.38 1.14
CA ASN A 48 -12.13 -1.52 2.25
C ASN A 48 -12.26 -0.13 2.92
N PRO A 49 -13.45 0.50 2.97
CA PRO A 49 -14.79 -0.12 2.88
C PRO A 49 -15.51 0.04 1.53
N THR A 50 -14.98 0.77 0.55
CA THR A 50 -15.74 1.17 -0.66
C THR A 50 -15.96 0.02 -1.66
N GLY A 51 -15.10 -1.02 -1.62
CA GLY A 51 -15.12 -2.11 -2.59
C GLY A 51 -14.59 -1.75 -3.98
N THR A 52 -14.14 -0.52 -4.18
CA THR A 52 -13.61 -0.05 -5.46
C THR A 52 -12.17 -0.51 -5.69
N ALA A 53 -11.79 -0.61 -6.95
CA ALA A 53 -10.44 -0.95 -7.37
C ALA A 53 -9.91 0.11 -8.35
N LEU A 54 -8.61 0.12 -8.56
CA LEU A 54 -7.96 0.99 -9.54
C LEU A 54 -7.62 0.18 -10.79
N THR A 55 -7.91 0.74 -11.95
CA THR A 55 -7.47 0.18 -13.23
C THR A 55 -5.95 0.27 -13.38
N ARG A 56 -5.39 -0.43 -14.39
CA ARG A 56 -3.95 -0.37 -14.71
C ARG A 56 -3.50 1.07 -14.95
N ASP A 57 -4.25 1.85 -15.70
CA ASP A 57 -3.91 3.23 -16.02
C ASP A 57 -3.96 4.13 -14.76
N GLN A 58 -4.98 3.97 -13.94
CA GLN A 58 -5.09 4.72 -12.67
C GLN A 58 -3.94 4.37 -11.72
N LEU A 59 -3.60 3.08 -11.60
CA LEU A 59 -2.50 2.66 -10.74
C LEU A 59 -1.13 3.11 -11.30
N LYS A 60 -0.98 3.17 -12.62
CA LYS A 60 0.23 3.70 -13.28
C LYS A 60 0.50 5.16 -12.90
N VAL A 61 -0.55 5.98 -12.81
CA VAL A 61 -0.41 7.38 -12.36
C VAL A 61 0.23 7.45 -10.97
N TRP A 62 -0.17 6.58 -10.04
CA TRP A 62 0.40 6.52 -8.70
C TRP A 62 1.84 6.02 -8.67
N VAL A 63 2.16 5.02 -9.48
CA VAL A 63 3.52 4.48 -9.60
C VAL A 63 4.47 5.53 -10.17
N ASP A 64 4.05 6.25 -11.22
CA ASP A 64 4.85 7.31 -11.83
C ASP A 64 5.04 8.49 -10.86
N TYR A 65 3.99 8.87 -10.16
CA TYR A 65 4.05 9.88 -9.12
C TYR A 65 5.05 9.50 -8.02
N ALA A 66 4.92 8.30 -7.46
CA ALA A 66 5.80 7.84 -6.39
C ALA A 66 7.28 7.80 -6.80
N ASN A 67 7.57 7.31 -8.02
CA ASN A 67 8.94 7.33 -8.56
C ASN A 67 9.48 8.74 -8.76
N ARG A 68 8.66 9.67 -9.26
CA ARG A 68 9.04 11.06 -9.47
C ARG A 68 9.33 11.79 -8.16
N GLU A 69 8.47 11.60 -7.15
CA GLU A 69 8.58 12.27 -5.86
C GLU A 69 9.54 11.56 -4.87
N GLY A 70 9.99 10.35 -5.18
CA GLY A 70 10.80 9.53 -4.28
C GLY A 70 10.01 8.95 -3.11
N ALA A 71 8.69 8.86 -3.23
CA ALA A 71 7.80 8.28 -2.23
C ALA A 71 7.75 6.75 -2.32
N VAL A 72 7.32 6.10 -1.24
CA VAL A 72 7.10 4.65 -1.21
C VAL A 72 5.62 4.34 -1.07
N ILE A 73 5.09 3.55 -2.00
CA ILE A 73 3.72 3.03 -1.95
C ILE A 73 3.67 1.81 -1.02
N LEU A 74 2.79 1.85 -0.05
CA LEU A 74 2.36 0.71 0.75
C LEU A 74 1.05 0.20 0.14
N TYR A 75 1.15 -0.86 -0.66
CA TYR A 75 0.02 -1.40 -1.43
C TYR A 75 -0.62 -2.57 -0.68
N ASP A 76 -1.82 -2.35 -0.14
CA ASP A 76 -2.58 -3.37 0.57
C ASP A 76 -3.50 -4.11 -0.41
N ALA A 77 -3.11 -5.33 -0.77
CA ALA A 77 -3.82 -6.21 -1.69
C ALA A 77 -4.53 -7.36 -0.95
N ALA A 78 -5.03 -7.11 0.27
CA ALA A 78 -5.69 -8.16 1.06
C ALA A 78 -6.94 -8.74 0.38
N TYR A 79 -7.57 -8.00 -0.53
CA TYR A 79 -8.79 -8.38 -1.23
C TYR A 79 -8.57 -8.76 -2.71
N GLU A 80 -7.33 -8.94 -3.16
CA GLU A 80 -6.98 -9.23 -4.56
C GLU A 80 -7.70 -10.45 -5.14
N ALA A 81 -8.02 -11.43 -4.31
CA ALA A 81 -8.70 -12.66 -4.74
C ALA A 81 -10.15 -12.42 -5.23
N TYR A 82 -10.71 -11.25 -4.97
CA TYR A 82 -12.06 -10.89 -5.40
C TYR A 82 -12.08 -10.05 -6.68
N ILE A 83 -10.92 -9.75 -7.26
CA ILE A 83 -10.81 -9.09 -8.56
C ILE A 83 -11.30 -10.07 -9.63
N SER A 84 -12.27 -9.63 -10.43
CA SER A 84 -12.81 -10.37 -11.58
C SER A 84 -12.72 -9.58 -12.88
N ASP A 85 -12.27 -8.33 -12.83
CA ASP A 85 -12.14 -7.43 -13.97
C ASP A 85 -10.69 -7.54 -14.50
N GLU A 86 -10.56 -7.79 -15.81
CA GLU A 86 -9.27 -7.95 -16.49
C GLU A 86 -8.43 -6.66 -16.52
N ASP A 87 -9.08 -5.50 -16.44
CA ASP A 87 -8.40 -4.20 -16.42
C ASP A 87 -7.83 -3.85 -15.03
N VAL A 88 -8.21 -4.59 -14.00
CA VAL A 88 -7.73 -4.40 -12.64
C VAL A 88 -6.56 -5.36 -12.35
N PRO A 89 -5.37 -4.86 -12.03
CA PRO A 89 -4.22 -5.72 -11.78
C PRO A 89 -4.35 -6.47 -10.44
N HIS A 90 -3.94 -7.74 -10.41
CA HIS A 90 -3.89 -8.53 -9.19
C HIS A 90 -2.69 -8.22 -8.30
N THR A 91 -1.69 -7.58 -8.84
CA THR A 91 -0.50 -7.12 -8.11
C THR A 91 -0.05 -5.77 -8.66
N ILE A 92 0.45 -4.90 -7.78
CA ILE A 92 1.04 -3.63 -8.23
C ILE A 92 2.22 -3.84 -9.18
N TYR A 93 2.89 -5.00 -9.09
CA TYR A 93 4.06 -5.31 -9.93
C TYR A 93 3.74 -5.66 -11.39
N GLU A 94 2.47 -5.70 -11.77
CA GLU A 94 2.04 -5.68 -13.16
C GLU A 94 2.20 -4.29 -13.80
N ILE A 95 2.42 -3.26 -12.98
CA ILE A 95 2.64 -1.89 -13.42
C ILE A 95 4.15 -1.65 -13.54
N GLU A 96 4.59 -1.21 -14.73
CA GLU A 96 5.98 -0.85 -14.97
C GLU A 96 6.45 0.25 -14.00
N GLY A 97 7.62 0.05 -13.39
CA GLY A 97 8.18 0.98 -12.40
C GLY A 97 7.75 0.71 -10.95
N ALA A 98 6.80 -0.19 -10.69
CA ALA A 98 6.33 -0.44 -9.33
C ALA A 98 7.41 -1.08 -8.42
N ARG A 99 8.34 -1.84 -8.99
CA ARG A 99 9.42 -2.51 -8.22
C ARG A 99 10.39 -1.54 -7.57
N THR A 100 10.47 -0.31 -8.05
CA THR A 100 11.35 0.73 -7.51
C THR A 100 10.68 1.64 -6.49
N CYS A 101 9.35 1.56 -6.33
CA CYS A 101 8.61 2.45 -5.44
C CYS A 101 7.54 1.79 -4.56
N ALA A 102 7.31 0.47 -4.66
CA ALA A 102 6.19 -0.15 -3.93
C ALA A 102 6.60 -1.36 -3.08
N ILE A 103 5.93 -1.47 -1.92
CA ILE A 103 5.87 -2.65 -1.04
C ILE A 103 4.44 -3.18 -1.08
N GLU A 104 4.27 -4.47 -1.34
CA GLU A 104 2.95 -5.09 -1.41
C GLU A 104 2.67 -5.98 -0.20
N PHE A 105 1.47 -5.87 0.35
CA PHE A 105 0.98 -6.69 1.46
C PHE A 105 -0.13 -7.62 0.98
N ARG A 106 -0.03 -8.88 1.37
CA ARG A 106 -0.99 -9.95 1.07
C ARG A 106 -1.52 -10.60 2.33
N SER A 107 -2.75 -11.08 2.29
CA SER A 107 -3.41 -11.72 3.43
C SER A 107 -4.08 -13.03 3.02
N PHE A 108 -3.90 -14.06 3.82
CA PHE A 108 -4.67 -15.31 3.68
C PHE A 108 -6.03 -15.27 4.39
N SER A 109 -6.30 -14.20 5.14
CA SER A 109 -7.58 -14.03 5.84
C SER A 109 -8.79 -14.07 4.92
N LYS A 110 -8.65 -13.52 3.68
CA LYS A 110 -9.73 -13.46 2.70
C LYS A 110 -9.63 -14.59 1.68
N LYS A 111 -8.51 -14.70 0.99
CA LYS A 111 -8.28 -15.68 -0.07
C LYS A 111 -8.48 -17.13 0.37
N ALA A 112 -7.97 -17.48 1.56
CA ALA A 112 -8.03 -18.83 2.08
C ALA A 112 -9.07 -19.02 3.21
N GLY A 113 -9.79 -17.98 3.59
CA GLY A 113 -10.70 -18.01 4.74
C GLY A 113 -10.00 -18.14 6.09
N PHE A 114 -8.70 -17.87 6.17
CA PHE A 114 -7.87 -18.11 7.36
C PHE A 114 -7.77 -16.87 8.27
N THR A 115 -8.89 -16.21 8.52
CA THR A 115 -8.91 -14.98 9.33
C THR A 115 -8.34 -15.19 10.73
N GLY A 116 -8.62 -16.32 11.38
CA GLY A 116 -8.14 -16.65 12.72
C GLY A 116 -6.67 -17.04 12.80
N VAL A 117 -6.08 -17.48 11.70
CA VAL A 117 -4.66 -17.92 11.64
C VAL A 117 -3.69 -16.75 11.70
N ARG A 118 -4.11 -15.53 11.31
CA ARG A 118 -3.29 -14.32 11.30
C ARG A 118 -2.05 -14.43 10.42
N LEU A 119 -2.22 -14.96 9.21
CA LEU A 119 -1.17 -15.19 8.25
C LEU A 119 -1.28 -14.26 7.03
N GLY A 120 -0.15 -13.73 6.61
CA GLY A 120 0.02 -12.93 5.40
C GLY A 120 1.48 -12.94 4.97
N PHE A 121 1.77 -12.25 3.88
CA PHE A 121 3.15 -12.04 3.45
C PHE A 121 3.33 -10.63 2.89
N THR A 122 4.59 -10.21 2.84
CA THR A 122 4.98 -8.90 2.32
C THR A 122 6.01 -9.11 1.22
N VAL A 123 5.83 -8.42 0.10
CA VAL A 123 6.79 -8.40 -1.01
C VAL A 123 7.55 -7.08 -0.95
N VAL A 124 8.86 -7.16 -0.74
CA VAL A 124 9.76 -6.00 -0.76
C VAL A 124 10.80 -6.23 -1.86
N PRO A 125 10.69 -5.55 -3.00
CA PRO A 125 11.64 -5.72 -4.10
C PRO A 125 13.06 -5.33 -3.71
N LYS A 126 14.06 -6.01 -4.28
CA LYS A 126 15.48 -5.69 -4.05
C LYS A 126 15.88 -4.36 -4.70
N ASP A 127 15.13 -3.96 -5.72
CA ASP A 127 15.37 -2.71 -6.47
C ASP A 127 14.83 -1.48 -5.73
N LEU A 128 13.97 -1.68 -4.72
CA LEU A 128 13.37 -0.61 -3.94
C LEU A 128 14.38 0.02 -3.00
N LYS A 129 14.59 1.33 -3.16
CA LYS A 129 15.47 2.15 -2.33
C LYS A 129 14.71 3.36 -1.80
N CYS A 130 15.07 3.79 -0.59
CA CYS A 130 14.74 5.12 -0.09
C CYS A 130 16.03 5.92 -0.07
N LYS A 131 16.13 6.91 -0.95
CA LYS A 131 17.41 7.55 -1.31
C LYS A 131 18.38 6.45 -1.79
N ASP A 132 19.52 6.29 -1.14
CA ASP A 132 20.51 5.26 -1.51
C ASP A 132 20.41 3.98 -0.66
N VAL A 133 19.43 3.91 0.27
CA VAL A 133 19.31 2.79 1.21
C VAL A 133 18.37 1.71 0.65
N PRO A 134 18.85 0.46 0.43
CA PRO A 134 18.01 -0.63 -0.04
C PRO A 134 17.05 -1.09 1.06
N LEU A 135 15.74 -0.87 0.85
CA LEU A 135 14.71 -1.18 1.83
C LEU A 135 14.56 -2.68 2.10
N HIS A 136 14.79 -3.52 1.09
CA HIS A 136 14.75 -4.98 1.25
C HIS A 136 15.71 -5.46 2.34
N ALA A 137 16.94 -4.96 2.37
CA ALA A 137 17.94 -5.39 3.37
C ALA A 137 17.54 -4.98 4.80
N LEU A 138 17.00 -3.77 4.97
CA LEU A 138 16.47 -3.30 6.24
C LEU A 138 15.27 -4.12 6.72
N TRP A 139 14.33 -4.36 5.79
CA TRP A 139 13.15 -5.17 6.06
C TRP A 139 13.53 -6.61 6.44
N ALA A 140 14.39 -7.26 5.67
CA ALA A 140 14.82 -8.64 5.91
C ALA A 140 15.49 -8.79 7.29
N ARG A 141 16.39 -7.86 7.66
CA ARG A 141 17.01 -7.81 8.97
C ARG A 141 15.98 -7.62 10.09
N ARG A 142 15.08 -6.65 9.94
CA ARG A 142 14.05 -6.35 10.95
C ARG A 142 13.07 -7.50 11.10
N HIS A 143 12.62 -8.07 9.98
CA HIS A 143 11.69 -9.18 9.97
C HIS A 143 12.29 -10.45 10.55
N GLY A 144 13.48 -10.84 10.08
CA GLY A 144 14.17 -12.07 10.52
C GLY A 144 14.57 -12.05 12.01
N THR A 145 14.72 -10.86 12.62
CA THR A 145 14.98 -10.75 14.07
C THR A 145 13.71 -10.76 14.92
N LYS A 146 12.54 -10.60 14.31
CA LYS A 146 11.25 -10.50 15.02
C LYS A 146 10.38 -11.74 14.86
N PHE A 147 10.47 -12.42 13.72
CA PHE A 147 9.60 -13.55 13.36
C PHE A 147 10.43 -14.72 12.88
N ASN A 148 10.18 -15.92 13.42
CA ASN A 148 10.83 -17.16 13.01
C ASN A 148 10.05 -17.95 11.97
N GLY A 149 9.01 -17.37 11.41
CA GLY A 149 8.15 -18.01 10.41
C GLY A 149 6.67 -17.85 10.71
N ALA A 150 5.86 -18.54 9.89
CA ALA A 150 4.43 -18.55 10.07
C ALA A 150 4.02 -19.30 11.35
N PRO A 151 2.83 -18.97 11.93
CA PRO A 151 2.28 -19.75 13.03
C PRO A 151 2.15 -21.23 12.65
N TYR A 152 2.46 -22.11 13.58
CA TYR A 152 2.18 -23.53 13.44
C TYR A 152 0.66 -23.75 13.58
N ILE A 153 0.07 -24.48 12.66
CA ILE A 153 -1.35 -24.82 12.64
C ILE A 153 -1.49 -26.30 12.97
#